data_14d3d7ec974515b4aef310a781ce14fd
#
_entry.id   14d3d7ec974515b4aef310a781ce14fd
#
_cell.length_a   1.000
_cell.length_b   1.000
_cell.length_c   1.000
_cell.angle_alpha   90.00
_cell.angle_beta   90.00
_cell.angle_gamma   90.00
#
_symmetry.space_group_name_H-M   'P 1'
#
loop_
_entity.id
_entity.type
_entity.pdbx_description
1 polymer ?
#
loop_
_entity_poly.entity_id
_entity_poly.type
_entity_poly.pdbx_seq_one_letter_code
_entity_poly.pdbx_strand_id
1 'polypeptide(L)'
;MTTLKQVALRAGCSMATASRVLNLSGPVSQAAALRVRRAAAEVGYRAAAPSARSGRRPVIGVLVPSVTNPVFASSLSGIQNRMLVAGHSVLIAQSNYDPDQEADAVAGLLGERPTGLILTVCDAGTSAALAQELPPTVLLGNPPTARYPAAVTVNNYAAGCRLTEHLLSMGHRRILYVSGSFKASDRALLRYRGYLQTMEAAGVAPLEAVEVSFVSGYDQMDLGQVLRSVAPTAIIGSNDLIALGVIGAIHREGLRVPDDVSVAGFDGIAIGRLINPTLTSIEMPDLSMGATAASLLLDIVENDAPLRHLELSHALHSGGTVRNLGKDGTAAPPLGCGGSGSRPRAA
;
A
#
# COMPACT_ATOMS: atom_id res chain seq x y z
N MET A 1 -2.41 20.57 -39.78
CA MET A 1 -1.78 19.41 -39.12
C MET A 1 -0.27 19.50 -39.28
N THR A 2 0.45 19.42 -38.17
CA THR A 2 1.91 19.44 -38.18
C THR A 2 2.46 18.09 -38.66
N THR A 3 3.43 18.10 -39.57
CA THR A 3 3.92 16.89 -40.23
C THR A 3 5.37 16.56 -39.83
N LEU A 4 5.75 15.28 -39.91
CA LEU A 4 7.13 14.82 -39.71
C LEU A 4 8.13 15.58 -40.61
N LYS A 5 7.70 15.98 -41.81
CA LYS A 5 8.49 16.77 -42.76
C LYS A 5 8.85 18.14 -42.18
N GLN A 6 7.92 18.79 -41.48
CA GLN A 6 8.16 20.08 -40.82
C GLN A 6 9.13 19.94 -39.65
N VAL A 7 9.06 18.85 -38.87
CA VAL A 7 10.03 18.55 -37.79
C VAL A 7 11.42 18.34 -38.39
N ALA A 8 11.55 17.53 -39.45
CA ALA A 8 12.82 17.24 -40.11
C ALA A 8 13.47 18.53 -40.65
N LEU A 9 12.68 19.37 -41.31
CA LEU A 9 13.12 20.67 -41.81
C LEU A 9 13.60 21.58 -40.69
N ARG A 10 12.84 21.69 -39.58
CA ARG A 10 13.15 22.52 -38.41
C ARG A 10 14.38 22.04 -37.64
N ALA A 11 14.58 20.70 -37.57
CA ALA A 11 15.72 20.06 -36.93
C ALA A 11 16.99 20.05 -37.82
N GLY A 12 16.93 20.44 -39.05
CA GLY A 12 18.06 20.38 -40.00
C GLY A 12 18.53 18.94 -40.23
N CYS A 13 17.61 17.98 -40.45
CA CYS A 13 17.94 16.56 -40.63
C CYS A 13 17.01 15.90 -41.64
N SER A 14 17.38 14.68 -42.08
CA SER A 14 16.51 13.91 -42.97
C SER A 14 15.23 13.44 -42.25
N MET A 15 14.15 13.21 -43.01
CA MET A 15 12.92 12.61 -42.48
C MET A 15 13.19 11.26 -41.82
N ALA A 16 14.12 10.46 -42.36
CA ALA A 16 14.51 9.19 -41.75
C ALA A 16 15.16 9.37 -40.38
N THR A 17 16.01 10.39 -40.21
CA THR A 17 16.61 10.73 -38.93
C THR A 17 15.56 11.22 -37.95
N ALA A 18 14.67 12.13 -38.37
CA ALA A 18 13.56 12.59 -37.54
C ALA A 18 12.64 11.44 -37.10
N SER A 19 12.32 10.55 -38.01
CA SER A 19 11.51 9.34 -37.73
C SER A 19 12.20 8.42 -36.72
N ARG A 20 13.50 8.12 -36.89
CA ARG A 20 14.25 7.27 -35.96
C ARG A 20 14.28 7.84 -34.56
N VAL A 21 14.49 9.16 -34.42
CA VAL A 21 14.50 9.83 -33.12
C VAL A 21 13.14 9.76 -32.43
N LEU A 22 12.06 10.07 -33.16
CA LEU A 22 10.71 10.16 -32.61
C LEU A 22 10.09 8.79 -32.34
N ASN A 23 10.46 7.78 -33.14
CA ASN A 23 9.97 6.39 -32.99
C ASN A 23 10.97 5.48 -32.27
N LEU A 24 12.11 5.98 -31.80
CA LEU A 24 13.18 5.22 -31.14
C LEU A 24 13.63 3.97 -31.92
N SER A 25 13.60 4.02 -33.26
CA SER A 25 13.74 2.84 -34.14
C SER A 25 15.14 2.61 -34.69
N GLY A 26 16.20 3.19 -34.09
CA GLY A 26 17.60 2.96 -34.51
C GLY A 26 18.60 3.92 -33.88
N PRO A 27 19.90 3.64 -34.04
CA PRO A 27 20.96 4.49 -33.47
C PRO A 27 20.98 5.87 -34.13
N VAL A 28 20.96 6.90 -33.31
CA VAL A 28 21.09 8.32 -33.72
C VAL A 28 21.99 9.02 -32.71
N SER A 29 22.84 9.94 -33.15
CA SER A 29 23.70 10.72 -32.24
C SER A 29 22.86 11.54 -31.25
N GLN A 30 23.33 11.67 -30.04
CA GLN A 30 22.66 12.41 -28.97
C GLN A 30 22.34 13.85 -29.36
N ALA A 31 23.26 14.52 -30.09
CA ALA A 31 23.06 15.86 -30.60
C ALA A 31 21.91 15.95 -31.62
N ALA A 32 21.78 14.99 -32.53
CA ALA A 32 20.67 14.92 -33.49
C ALA A 32 19.33 14.61 -32.78
N ALA A 33 19.34 13.73 -31.77
CA ALA A 33 18.16 13.43 -30.98
C ALA A 33 17.63 14.66 -30.25
N LEU A 34 18.50 15.46 -29.64
CA LEU A 34 18.14 16.71 -28.98
C LEU A 34 17.53 17.73 -29.93
N ARG A 35 18.15 17.97 -31.11
CA ARG A 35 17.62 18.90 -32.11
C ARG A 35 16.23 18.49 -32.59
N VAL A 36 16.03 17.20 -32.88
CA VAL A 36 14.72 16.69 -33.38
C VAL A 36 13.63 16.82 -32.31
N ARG A 37 13.92 16.47 -31.03
CA ARG A 37 12.95 16.62 -29.94
C ARG A 37 12.57 18.08 -29.69
N ARG A 38 13.55 18.99 -29.74
CA ARG A 38 13.30 20.42 -29.63
C ARG A 38 12.44 20.94 -30.78
N ALA A 39 12.78 20.58 -32.02
CA ALA A 39 12.01 20.96 -33.19
C ALA A 39 10.57 20.41 -33.15
N ALA A 40 10.37 19.17 -32.68
CA ALA A 40 9.05 18.59 -32.51
C ALA A 40 8.19 19.38 -31.49
N ALA A 41 8.79 19.77 -30.36
CA ALA A 41 8.13 20.60 -29.36
C ALA A 41 7.77 22.00 -29.89
N GLU A 42 8.70 22.65 -30.60
CA GLU A 42 8.51 23.99 -31.17
C GLU A 42 7.38 24.03 -32.22
N VAL A 43 7.23 22.97 -33.04
CA VAL A 43 6.17 22.91 -34.07
C VAL A 43 4.89 22.23 -33.56
N GLY A 44 4.83 21.82 -32.29
CA GLY A 44 3.67 21.13 -31.72
C GLY A 44 3.39 19.77 -32.37
N TYR A 45 4.44 19.11 -32.92
CA TYR A 45 4.29 17.80 -33.53
C TYR A 45 4.18 16.72 -32.45
N ARG A 46 3.05 16.04 -32.40
CA ARG A 46 2.89 14.77 -31.68
C ARG A 46 3.05 13.64 -32.71
N ALA A 47 4.06 12.79 -32.52
CA ALA A 47 4.16 11.58 -33.30
C ALA A 47 2.81 10.85 -33.20
N ALA A 48 2.19 10.50 -34.34
CA ALA A 48 1.06 9.59 -34.31
C ALA A 48 1.51 8.33 -33.57
N ALA A 49 0.68 7.83 -32.63
CA ALA A 49 0.98 6.58 -31.96
C ALA A 49 1.35 5.54 -33.03
N PRO A 50 2.43 4.75 -32.85
CA PRO A 50 2.87 3.81 -33.85
C PRO A 50 1.69 2.93 -34.27
N SER A 51 1.36 2.91 -35.58
CA SER A 51 0.37 2.00 -36.11
C SER A 51 0.77 0.56 -35.76
N ALA A 52 -0.18 -0.34 -35.56
CA ALA A 52 -0.08 -1.72 -35.03
C ALA A 52 0.93 -2.66 -35.78
N ARG A 53 1.93 -2.12 -36.43
CA ARG A 53 3.00 -2.83 -37.15
C ARG A 53 4.43 -2.53 -36.68
N SER A 54 4.63 -1.67 -35.66
CA SER A 54 5.95 -1.38 -35.14
C SER A 54 5.92 -1.34 -33.61
N GLY A 55 6.25 -2.43 -32.95
CA GLY A 55 6.98 -2.49 -31.68
C GLY A 55 6.45 -1.68 -30.50
N ARG A 56 5.13 -1.48 -30.33
CA ARG A 56 4.59 -0.96 -29.05
C ARG A 56 4.83 -2.04 -28.01
N ARG A 57 5.57 -1.69 -26.94
CA ARG A 57 5.75 -2.61 -25.83
C ARG A 57 4.37 -3.01 -25.29
N PRO A 58 4.15 -4.29 -24.99
CA PRO A 58 2.92 -4.71 -24.33
C PRO A 58 2.77 -3.96 -23.00
N VAL A 59 1.53 -3.63 -22.64
CA VAL A 59 1.21 -2.84 -21.44
C VAL A 59 0.54 -3.74 -20.43
N ILE A 60 0.99 -3.66 -19.18
CA ILE A 60 0.32 -4.27 -18.03
C ILE A 60 -0.34 -3.14 -17.23
N GLY A 61 -1.63 -3.32 -16.90
CA GLY A 61 -2.34 -2.41 -16.00
C GLY A 61 -2.17 -2.84 -14.55
N VAL A 62 -1.93 -1.88 -13.66
CA VAL A 62 -1.79 -2.11 -12.22
C VAL A 62 -2.72 -1.17 -11.47
N LEU A 63 -3.62 -1.72 -10.66
CA LEU A 63 -4.45 -0.97 -9.72
C LEU A 63 -3.88 -1.12 -8.32
N VAL A 64 -3.71 0.01 -7.62
CA VAL A 64 -3.35 0.05 -6.20
C VAL A 64 -4.30 0.99 -5.44
N PRO A 65 -4.54 0.78 -4.15
CA PRO A 65 -5.35 1.70 -3.34
C PRO A 65 -4.74 3.09 -3.21
N SER A 66 -3.41 3.21 -3.11
CA SER A 66 -2.73 4.50 -2.96
C SER A 66 -1.27 4.41 -3.42
N VAL A 67 -0.82 5.37 -4.21
CA VAL A 67 0.61 5.47 -4.61
C VAL A 67 1.46 6.16 -3.54
N THR A 68 0.85 6.82 -2.57
CA THR A 68 1.56 7.51 -1.47
C THR A 68 1.83 6.59 -0.28
N ASN A 69 1.15 5.45 -0.19
CA ASN A 69 1.44 4.47 0.85
C ASN A 69 2.69 3.65 0.45
N PRO A 70 3.76 3.64 1.29
CA PRO A 70 5.02 2.96 1.00
C PRO A 70 4.91 1.48 0.63
N VAL A 71 3.91 0.79 1.16
CA VAL A 71 3.60 -0.61 0.85
C VAL A 71 3.37 -0.82 -0.66
N PHE A 72 2.46 0.00 -1.22
CA PHE A 72 2.15 -0.12 -2.65
C PHE A 72 3.27 0.43 -3.52
N ALA A 73 4.01 1.45 -3.06
CA ALA A 73 5.20 1.92 -3.76
C ALA A 73 6.27 0.83 -3.86
N SER A 74 6.48 0.05 -2.79
CA SER A 74 7.40 -1.11 -2.79
C SER A 74 6.91 -2.21 -3.73
N SER A 75 5.63 -2.57 -3.69
CA SER A 75 5.04 -3.55 -4.60
C SER A 75 5.15 -3.11 -6.07
N LEU A 76 4.84 -1.83 -6.36
CA LEU A 76 4.99 -1.25 -7.70
C LEU A 76 6.44 -1.30 -8.18
N SER A 77 7.42 -1.05 -7.31
CA SER A 77 8.85 -1.18 -7.64
C SER A 77 9.19 -2.61 -8.04
N GLY A 78 8.69 -3.62 -7.32
CA GLY A 78 8.85 -5.03 -7.66
C GLY A 78 8.23 -5.38 -9.02
N ILE A 79 7.01 -4.90 -9.26
CA ILE A 79 6.31 -5.08 -10.54
C ILE A 79 7.10 -4.43 -11.68
N GLN A 80 7.45 -3.16 -11.55
CA GLN A 80 8.14 -2.40 -12.59
C GLN A 80 9.49 -3.02 -12.95
N ASN A 81 10.29 -3.42 -11.97
CA ASN A 81 11.58 -4.06 -12.19
C ASN A 81 11.42 -5.36 -12.99
N ARG A 82 10.44 -6.18 -12.65
CA ARG A 82 10.19 -7.46 -13.34
C ARG A 82 9.66 -7.25 -14.76
N MET A 83 8.73 -6.29 -14.94
CA MET A 83 8.16 -5.94 -16.24
C MET A 83 9.17 -5.28 -17.18
N LEU A 84 10.09 -4.45 -16.65
CA LEU A 84 11.15 -3.84 -17.42
C LEU A 84 12.06 -4.90 -18.08
N VAL A 85 12.45 -5.93 -17.30
CA VAL A 85 13.26 -7.06 -17.81
C VAL A 85 12.52 -7.84 -18.89
N ALA A 86 11.20 -8.00 -18.77
CA ALA A 86 10.36 -8.69 -19.75
C ALA A 86 9.98 -7.79 -20.97
N GLY A 87 10.40 -6.53 -20.98
CA GLY A 87 10.09 -5.60 -22.09
C GLY A 87 8.68 -5.05 -22.09
N HIS A 88 7.94 -5.14 -20.98
CA HIS A 88 6.60 -4.61 -20.79
C HIS A 88 6.62 -3.20 -20.22
N SER A 89 5.60 -2.40 -20.55
CA SER A 89 5.29 -1.12 -19.90
C SER A 89 4.25 -1.33 -18.80
N VAL A 90 4.31 -0.51 -17.76
CA VAL A 90 3.36 -0.56 -16.63
C VAL A 90 2.53 0.72 -16.63
N LEU A 91 1.21 0.60 -16.65
CA LEU A 91 0.24 1.67 -16.46
C LEU A 91 -0.36 1.52 -15.07
N ILE A 92 -0.35 2.60 -14.27
CA ILE A 92 -0.79 2.58 -12.89
C ILE A 92 -2.05 3.42 -12.75
N ALA A 93 -3.04 2.88 -12.04
CA ALA A 93 -4.23 3.58 -11.56
C ALA A 93 -4.36 3.41 -10.04
N GLN A 94 -5.06 4.31 -9.38
CA GLN A 94 -5.35 4.20 -7.94
C GLN A 94 -6.84 4.35 -7.68
N SER A 95 -7.33 3.69 -6.62
CA SER A 95 -8.73 3.72 -6.19
C SER A 95 -9.00 4.57 -4.95
N ASN A 96 -7.96 5.10 -4.28
CA ASN A 96 -8.07 5.84 -3.03
C ASN A 96 -8.82 5.10 -1.91
N TYR A 97 -8.75 3.77 -1.88
CA TYR A 97 -9.53 2.92 -0.97
C TYR A 97 -11.06 3.14 -1.11
N ASP A 98 -11.51 3.52 -2.29
CA ASP A 98 -12.90 3.79 -2.60
C ASP A 98 -13.41 2.74 -3.60
N PRO A 99 -14.38 1.89 -3.22
CA PRO A 99 -14.93 0.86 -4.11
C PRO A 99 -15.57 1.41 -5.39
N ASP A 100 -16.13 2.63 -5.34
CA ASP A 100 -16.76 3.27 -6.50
C ASP A 100 -15.69 3.74 -7.51
N GLN A 101 -14.61 4.35 -7.02
CA GLN A 101 -13.46 4.75 -7.85
C GLN A 101 -12.69 3.55 -8.41
N GLU A 102 -12.78 2.38 -7.77
CA GLU A 102 -12.09 1.16 -8.18
C GLU A 102 -12.55 0.68 -9.56
N ALA A 103 -13.86 0.66 -9.79
CA ALA A 103 -14.43 0.26 -11.07
C ALA A 103 -14.05 1.21 -12.22
N ASP A 104 -14.08 2.52 -11.96
CA ASP A 104 -13.68 3.55 -12.92
C ASP A 104 -12.19 3.48 -13.25
N ALA A 105 -11.35 3.26 -12.24
CA ALA A 105 -9.91 3.11 -12.42
C ALA A 105 -9.58 1.86 -13.28
N VAL A 106 -10.26 0.73 -13.06
CA VAL A 106 -10.10 -0.48 -13.89
C VAL A 106 -10.61 -0.24 -15.31
N ALA A 107 -11.75 0.45 -15.48
CA ALA A 107 -12.24 0.80 -16.80
C ALA A 107 -11.24 1.69 -17.57
N GLY A 108 -10.61 2.65 -16.89
CA GLY A 108 -9.53 3.46 -17.46
C GLY A 108 -8.32 2.62 -17.91
N LEU A 109 -7.90 1.64 -17.10
CA LEU A 109 -6.84 0.70 -17.48
C LEU A 109 -7.22 -0.12 -18.72
N LEU A 110 -8.45 -0.65 -18.77
CA LEU A 110 -8.94 -1.45 -19.90
C LEU A 110 -9.00 -0.66 -21.22
N GLY A 111 -9.25 0.66 -21.17
CA GLY A 111 -9.22 1.55 -22.32
C GLY A 111 -7.88 1.54 -23.07
N GLU A 112 -6.77 1.28 -22.37
CA GLU A 112 -5.43 1.16 -22.96
C GLU A 112 -5.10 -0.26 -23.48
N ARG A 113 -6.07 -1.18 -23.40
CA ARG A 113 -5.97 -2.58 -23.88
C ARG A 113 -4.73 -3.29 -23.33
N PRO A 114 -4.60 -3.42 -22.02
CA PRO A 114 -3.47 -4.10 -21.41
C PRO A 114 -3.50 -5.59 -21.78
N THR A 115 -2.32 -6.20 -21.85
CA THR A 115 -2.19 -7.66 -22.04
C THR A 115 -2.54 -8.45 -20.79
N GLY A 116 -2.52 -7.80 -19.62
CA GLY A 116 -2.92 -8.36 -18.35
C GLY A 116 -2.99 -7.30 -17.24
N LEU A 117 -3.55 -7.67 -16.11
CA LEU A 117 -3.78 -6.80 -14.97
C LEU A 117 -3.19 -7.38 -13.67
N ILE A 118 -2.68 -6.50 -12.81
CA ILE A 118 -2.38 -6.80 -11.41
C ILE A 118 -3.24 -5.86 -10.56
N LEU A 119 -4.14 -6.41 -9.75
CA LEU A 119 -5.14 -5.61 -9.05
C LEU A 119 -5.04 -5.81 -7.53
N THR A 120 -4.99 -4.68 -6.81
CA THR A 120 -5.24 -4.62 -5.36
C THR A 120 -6.55 -3.89 -5.15
N VAL A 121 -7.62 -4.65 -4.87
CA VAL A 121 -8.97 -4.12 -4.68
C VAL A 121 -9.31 -3.92 -3.19
N CYS A 122 -10.39 -3.23 -2.90
CA CYS A 122 -10.88 -3.02 -1.53
C CYS A 122 -11.29 -4.35 -0.89
N ASP A 123 -12.16 -5.09 -1.55
CA ASP A 123 -12.64 -6.41 -1.13
C ASP A 123 -12.84 -7.29 -2.38
N ALA A 124 -12.07 -8.38 -2.48
CA ALA A 124 -12.13 -9.26 -3.63
C ALA A 124 -13.49 -9.98 -3.77
N GLY A 125 -14.23 -10.18 -2.66
CA GLY A 125 -15.53 -10.83 -2.65
C GLY A 125 -16.68 -9.97 -3.20
N THR A 126 -16.55 -8.65 -3.11
CA THR A 126 -17.63 -7.68 -3.42
C THR A 126 -17.26 -6.65 -4.46
N SER A 127 -16.02 -6.62 -4.95
CA SER A 127 -15.55 -5.63 -5.91
C SER A 127 -16.32 -5.66 -7.22
N ALA A 128 -16.94 -4.54 -7.58
CA ALA A 128 -17.60 -4.36 -8.87
C ALA A 128 -16.60 -4.45 -10.04
N ALA A 129 -15.34 -4.06 -9.82
CA ALA A 129 -14.28 -4.18 -10.81
C ALA A 129 -14.01 -5.65 -11.19
N LEU A 130 -14.16 -6.59 -10.26
CA LEU A 130 -14.00 -8.02 -10.49
C LEU A 130 -15.28 -8.72 -10.99
N ALA A 131 -16.42 -8.04 -11.03
CA ALA A 131 -17.66 -8.61 -11.53
C ALA A 131 -17.68 -8.73 -13.06
N GLN A 132 -16.87 -7.96 -13.79
CA GLN A 132 -16.78 -7.93 -15.24
C GLN A 132 -15.73 -8.91 -15.79
N GLU A 133 -15.73 -9.15 -17.11
CA GLU A 133 -14.64 -9.88 -17.76
C GLU A 133 -13.39 -9.00 -17.89
N LEU A 134 -12.28 -9.55 -17.42
CA LEU A 134 -10.97 -8.91 -17.46
C LEU A 134 -9.99 -9.76 -18.29
N PRO A 135 -8.95 -9.15 -18.89
CA PRO A 135 -7.83 -9.90 -19.43
C PRO A 135 -7.15 -10.73 -18.31
N PRO A 136 -6.15 -11.57 -18.63
CA PRO A 136 -5.40 -12.28 -17.61
C PRO A 136 -5.09 -11.39 -16.41
N THR A 137 -5.53 -11.79 -15.21
CA THR A 137 -5.52 -10.96 -14.01
C THR A 137 -4.93 -11.72 -12.83
N VAL A 138 -4.03 -11.05 -12.09
CA VAL A 138 -3.48 -11.51 -10.81
C VAL A 138 -3.93 -10.55 -9.72
N LEU A 139 -4.52 -11.08 -8.65
CA LEU A 139 -4.84 -10.31 -7.45
C LEU A 139 -3.58 -10.16 -6.60
N LEU A 140 -3.30 -8.95 -6.12
CA LEU A 140 -2.15 -8.65 -5.26
C LEU A 140 -2.62 -8.22 -3.88
N GLY A 141 -2.31 -9.05 -2.87
CA GLY A 141 -2.71 -8.81 -1.49
C GLY A 141 -4.14 -9.25 -1.15
N ASN A 142 -5.02 -9.39 -2.13
CA ASN A 142 -6.38 -9.90 -1.94
C ASN A 142 -6.43 -11.42 -2.10
N PRO A 143 -7.33 -12.13 -1.38
CA PRO A 143 -7.53 -13.55 -1.56
C PRO A 143 -8.02 -13.87 -2.98
N PRO A 144 -7.72 -15.10 -3.49
CA PRO A 144 -8.25 -15.54 -4.77
C PRO A 144 -9.78 -15.66 -4.72
N THR A 145 -10.42 -15.44 -5.87
CA THR A 145 -11.86 -15.69 -6.05
C THR A 145 -12.07 -16.83 -7.03
N ALA A 146 -13.29 -17.38 -7.10
CA ALA A 146 -13.63 -18.42 -8.08
C ALA A 146 -13.39 -17.93 -9.52
N ARG A 147 -13.61 -16.66 -9.79
CA ARG A 147 -13.42 -16.05 -11.13
C ARG A 147 -11.97 -15.66 -11.41
N TYR A 148 -11.22 -15.21 -10.38
CA TYR A 148 -9.83 -14.80 -10.47
C TYR A 148 -8.98 -15.58 -9.46
N PRO A 149 -8.64 -16.84 -9.76
CA PRO A 149 -7.91 -17.71 -8.83
C PRO A 149 -6.41 -17.42 -8.76
N ALA A 150 -5.86 -16.64 -9.72
CA ALA A 150 -4.47 -16.22 -9.68
C ALA A 150 -4.29 -15.07 -8.67
N ALA A 151 -3.54 -15.32 -7.61
CA ALA A 151 -3.33 -14.33 -6.56
C ALA A 151 -1.95 -14.48 -5.90
N VAL A 152 -1.42 -13.38 -5.39
CA VAL A 152 -0.25 -13.35 -4.51
C VAL A 152 -0.64 -12.67 -3.21
N THR A 153 -0.53 -13.38 -2.10
CA THR A 153 -1.00 -12.91 -0.79
C THR A 153 0.03 -13.10 0.31
N VAL A 154 -0.28 -12.52 1.46
CA VAL A 154 0.24 -12.89 2.77
C VAL A 154 -0.96 -13.26 3.63
N ASN A 155 -0.80 -14.17 4.56
CA ASN A 155 -1.86 -14.54 5.49
C ASN A 155 -2.10 -13.42 6.52
N ASN A 156 -2.96 -12.46 6.17
CA ASN A 156 -3.27 -11.31 7.01
C ASN A 156 -3.96 -11.69 8.33
N TYR A 157 -4.75 -12.78 8.32
CA TYR A 157 -5.36 -13.28 9.55
C TYR A 157 -4.29 -13.80 10.53
N ALA A 158 -3.37 -14.64 10.05
CA ALA A 158 -2.26 -15.14 10.86
C ALA A 158 -1.33 -14.00 11.32
N ALA A 159 -1.14 -12.97 10.50
CA ALA A 159 -0.40 -11.76 10.88
C ALA A 159 -1.08 -11.03 12.05
N GLY A 160 -2.41 -10.89 12.02
CA GLY A 160 -3.20 -10.33 13.12
C GLY A 160 -3.08 -11.14 14.41
N CYS A 161 -3.18 -12.48 14.31
CA CYS A 161 -2.96 -13.37 15.45
C CYS A 161 -1.57 -13.16 16.05
N ARG A 162 -0.54 -13.23 15.22
CA ARG A 162 0.87 -13.15 15.66
C ARG A 162 1.20 -11.83 16.39
N LEU A 163 0.72 -10.68 15.88
CA LEU A 163 0.95 -9.40 16.54
C LEU A 163 0.23 -9.31 17.88
N THR A 164 -1.01 -9.80 17.94
CA THR A 164 -1.80 -9.82 19.16
C THR A 164 -1.20 -10.76 20.22
N GLU A 165 -0.76 -11.96 19.83
CA GLU A 165 -0.02 -12.90 20.69
C GLU A 165 1.24 -12.26 21.27
N HIS A 166 1.98 -11.51 20.45
CA HIS A 166 3.16 -10.77 20.91
C HIS A 166 2.79 -9.77 22.02
N LEU A 167 1.76 -8.93 21.82
CA LEU A 167 1.32 -7.97 22.83
C LEU A 167 0.80 -8.65 24.11
N LEU A 168 0.05 -9.75 23.98
CA LEU A 168 -0.42 -10.54 25.10
C LEU A 168 0.76 -11.15 25.90
N SER A 169 1.80 -11.64 25.21
CA SER A 169 3.01 -12.18 25.83
C SER A 169 3.81 -11.12 26.57
N MET A 170 3.71 -9.84 26.14
CA MET A 170 4.27 -8.67 26.85
C MET A 170 3.42 -8.20 28.03
N GLY A 171 2.33 -8.90 28.36
CA GLY A 171 1.46 -8.60 29.49
C GLY A 171 0.31 -7.65 29.20
N HIS A 172 0.16 -7.17 27.96
CA HIS A 172 -0.96 -6.31 27.59
C HIS A 172 -2.27 -7.08 27.58
N ARG A 173 -3.34 -6.48 28.13
CA ARG A 173 -4.71 -7.03 28.13
C ARG A 173 -5.73 -6.01 27.66
N ARG A 174 -5.44 -4.73 27.76
CA ARG A 174 -6.28 -3.64 27.25
C ARG A 174 -5.64 -3.15 25.94
N ILE A 175 -5.96 -3.84 24.85
CA ILE A 175 -5.39 -3.59 23.52
C ILE A 175 -6.48 -2.96 22.65
N LEU A 176 -6.27 -1.72 22.19
CA LEU A 176 -7.14 -1.01 21.27
C LEU A 176 -6.70 -1.31 19.84
N TYR A 177 -7.66 -1.48 18.92
CA TYR A 177 -7.37 -1.60 17.49
C TYR A 177 -7.82 -0.33 16.76
N VAL A 178 -6.91 0.29 15.99
CA VAL A 178 -7.19 1.46 15.17
C VAL A 178 -6.99 1.09 13.70
N SER A 179 -7.98 1.28 12.87
CA SER A 179 -7.97 0.87 11.47
C SER A 179 -8.54 1.94 10.56
N GLY A 180 -8.22 1.89 9.29
CA GLY A 180 -9.07 2.49 8.29
C GLY A 180 -10.33 1.64 8.09
N SER A 181 -11.28 2.13 7.27
CA SER A 181 -12.57 1.45 7.09
C SER A 181 -12.38 -0.01 6.65
N PHE A 182 -13.01 -0.93 7.37
CA PHE A 182 -12.97 -2.36 7.07
C PHE A 182 -13.67 -2.71 5.74
N LYS A 183 -14.56 -1.85 5.26
CA LYS A 183 -15.17 -1.98 3.93
C LYS A 183 -14.21 -1.62 2.79
N ALA A 184 -13.20 -0.83 3.10
CA ALA A 184 -12.21 -0.35 2.15
C ALA A 184 -10.96 -1.26 2.05
N SER A 185 -10.84 -2.28 2.90
CA SER A 185 -9.70 -3.22 2.87
C SER A 185 -10.01 -4.55 3.55
N ASP A 186 -10.17 -5.60 2.74
CA ASP A 186 -10.28 -6.98 3.22
C ASP A 186 -9.03 -7.42 4.02
N ARG A 187 -7.85 -6.91 3.68
CA ARG A 187 -6.60 -7.15 4.39
C ARG A 187 -6.65 -6.63 5.82
N ALA A 188 -7.13 -5.40 6.02
CA ALA A 188 -7.31 -4.82 7.35
C ALA A 188 -8.37 -5.57 8.15
N LEU A 189 -9.46 -5.97 7.51
CA LEU A 189 -10.51 -6.80 8.13
C LEU A 189 -9.96 -8.17 8.58
N LEU A 190 -9.14 -8.82 7.76
CA LEU A 190 -8.52 -10.11 8.11
C LEU A 190 -7.55 -9.96 9.30
N ARG A 191 -6.72 -8.91 9.33
CA ARG A 191 -5.84 -8.60 10.48
C ARG A 191 -6.66 -8.38 11.76
N TYR A 192 -7.76 -7.63 11.66
CA TYR A 192 -8.67 -7.39 12.77
C TYR A 192 -9.35 -8.68 13.27
N ARG A 193 -9.78 -9.55 12.38
CA ARG A 193 -10.33 -10.87 12.75
C ARG A 193 -9.31 -11.73 13.50
N GLY A 194 -8.05 -11.70 13.08
CA GLY A 194 -6.95 -12.36 13.79
C GLY A 194 -6.76 -11.80 15.20
N TYR A 195 -6.82 -10.46 15.37
CA TYR A 195 -6.81 -9.83 16.68
C TYR A 195 -7.98 -10.30 17.55
N LEU A 196 -9.21 -10.25 17.07
CA LEU A 196 -10.41 -10.68 17.82
C LEU A 196 -10.29 -12.13 18.29
N GLN A 197 -9.94 -13.04 17.38
CA GLN A 197 -9.78 -14.46 17.69
C GLN A 197 -8.73 -14.71 18.76
N THR A 198 -7.61 -14.00 18.70
CA THR A 198 -6.52 -14.17 19.67
C THR A 198 -6.88 -13.60 21.04
N MET A 199 -7.58 -12.47 21.09
CA MET A 199 -8.09 -11.91 22.35
C MET A 199 -9.10 -12.86 23.00
N GLU A 200 -10.04 -13.39 22.23
CA GLU A 200 -11.03 -14.37 22.70
C GLU A 200 -10.37 -15.65 23.24
N ALA A 201 -9.42 -16.21 22.49
CA ALA A 201 -8.69 -17.41 22.89
C ALA A 201 -7.89 -17.20 24.21
N ALA A 202 -7.44 -15.96 24.46
CA ALA A 202 -6.77 -15.58 25.71
C ALA A 202 -7.75 -15.25 26.86
N GLY A 203 -9.07 -15.34 26.66
CA GLY A 203 -10.09 -14.95 27.63
C GLY A 203 -10.10 -13.44 27.94
N VAL A 204 -9.65 -12.61 27.02
CA VAL A 204 -9.59 -11.15 27.14
C VAL A 204 -10.62 -10.50 26.24
N ALA A 205 -11.51 -9.70 26.81
CA ALA A 205 -12.52 -8.98 26.02
C ALA A 205 -11.83 -7.95 25.10
N PRO A 206 -12.06 -7.98 23.80
CA PRO A 206 -11.53 -6.97 22.87
C PRO A 206 -12.19 -5.61 23.12
N LEU A 207 -11.44 -4.54 22.92
CA LEU A 207 -12.00 -3.18 22.90
C LEU A 207 -12.63 -2.91 21.54
N GLU A 208 -13.62 -2.00 21.51
CA GLU A 208 -14.21 -1.54 20.26
C GLU A 208 -13.15 -0.88 19.37
N ALA A 209 -13.12 -1.25 18.11
CA ALA A 209 -12.13 -0.70 17.18
C ALA A 209 -12.50 0.74 16.80
N VAL A 210 -11.47 1.58 16.58
CA VAL A 210 -11.63 2.94 16.07
C VAL A 210 -11.33 2.96 14.58
N GLU A 211 -12.29 3.41 13.76
CA GLU A 211 -12.06 3.59 12.33
C GLU A 211 -11.62 5.02 12.03
N VAL A 212 -10.58 5.17 11.20
CA VAL A 212 -10.00 6.42 10.72
C VAL A 212 -9.85 6.40 9.20
N SER A 213 -9.37 7.49 8.58
CA SER A 213 -9.09 7.49 7.15
C SER A 213 -7.84 6.67 6.80
N PHE A 214 -7.87 5.90 5.68
CA PHE A 214 -6.69 5.30 5.07
C PHE A 214 -5.86 6.27 4.20
N VAL A 215 -6.43 7.43 3.85
CA VAL A 215 -5.87 8.27 2.79
C VAL A 215 -5.13 9.49 3.33
N SER A 216 -5.59 10.04 4.46
CA SER A 216 -5.08 11.33 4.96
C SER A 216 -5.36 11.51 6.45
N GLY A 217 -4.76 12.55 7.04
CA GLY A 217 -5.07 12.97 8.40
C GLY A 217 -4.34 12.19 9.51
N TYR A 218 -3.32 11.41 9.17
CA TYR A 218 -2.52 10.69 10.18
C TYR A 218 -1.87 11.63 11.18
N ASP A 219 -1.41 12.79 10.73
CA ASP A 219 -0.81 13.84 11.55
C ASP A 219 -1.82 14.61 12.42
N GLN A 220 -3.10 14.53 12.09
CA GLN A 220 -4.20 15.21 12.78
C GLN A 220 -5.13 14.23 13.53
N MET A 221 -4.76 12.94 13.59
CA MET A 221 -5.57 11.92 14.25
C MET A 221 -5.82 12.29 15.71
N ASP A 222 -7.08 12.41 16.12
CA ASP A 222 -7.48 12.68 17.51
C ASP A 222 -7.97 11.41 18.19
N LEU A 223 -7.26 10.98 19.22
CA LEU A 223 -7.61 9.85 20.06
C LEU A 223 -7.78 10.25 21.53
N GLY A 224 -7.78 11.54 21.87
CA GLY A 224 -7.77 12.02 23.23
C GLY A 224 -8.95 11.52 24.06
N GLN A 225 -10.17 11.54 23.52
CA GLN A 225 -11.34 11.01 24.22
C GLN A 225 -11.21 9.50 24.46
N VAL A 226 -10.80 8.73 23.45
CA VAL A 226 -10.66 7.28 23.52
C VAL A 226 -9.56 6.91 24.53
N LEU A 227 -8.40 7.58 24.47
CA LEU A 227 -7.29 7.35 25.41
C LEU A 227 -7.72 7.55 26.86
N ARG A 228 -8.50 8.60 27.16
CA ARG A 228 -9.01 8.88 28.52
C ARG A 228 -10.09 7.90 28.97
N SER A 229 -11.06 7.56 28.08
CA SER A 229 -12.20 6.71 28.46
C SER A 229 -11.85 5.23 28.50
N VAL A 230 -11.04 4.77 27.56
CA VAL A 230 -10.68 3.35 27.42
C VAL A 230 -9.39 3.01 28.15
N ALA A 231 -8.45 3.96 28.30
CA ALA A 231 -7.12 3.78 28.91
C ALA A 231 -6.41 2.51 28.41
N PRO A 232 -6.18 2.35 27.09
CA PRO A 232 -5.50 1.16 26.55
C PRO A 232 -4.04 1.12 27.02
N THR A 233 -3.50 -0.06 27.27
CA THR A 233 -2.07 -0.24 27.55
C THR A 233 -1.27 -0.46 26.27
N ALA A 234 -1.93 -0.90 25.19
CA ALA A 234 -1.35 -1.02 23.87
C ALA A 234 -2.37 -0.67 22.79
N ILE A 235 -1.88 -0.20 21.64
CA ILE A 235 -2.68 0.11 20.47
C ILE A 235 -2.06 -0.58 19.26
N ILE A 236 -2.90 -1.27 18.47
CA ILE A 236 -2.54 -1.82 17.17
C ILE A 236 -3.07 -0.89 16.09
N GLY A 237 -2.19 -0.34 15.24
CA GLY A 237 -2.58 0.27 13.98
C GLY A 237 -2.71 -0.79 12.88
N SER A 238 -3.78 -0.79 12.09
CA SER A 238 -3.98 -1.78 11.01
C SER A 238 -2.92 -1.70 9.90
N ASN A 239 -2.13 -0.62 9.87
CA ASN A 239 -0.91 -0.45 9.11
C ASN A 239 0.06 0.49 9.84
N ASP A 240 1.31 0.57 9.38
CA ASP A 240 2.33 1.38 10.04
C ASP A 240 2.07 2.89 9.94
N LEU A 241 1.45 3.39 8.87
CA LEU A 241 1.10 4.81 8.77
C LEU A 241 0.06 5.21 9.84
N ILE A 242 -0.94 4.36 10.07
CA ILE A 242 -1.89 4.53 11.18
C ILE A 242 -1.18 4.43 12.52
N ALA A 243 -0.29 3.45 12.70
CA ALA A 243 0.48 3.31 13.94
C ALA A 243 1.33 4.56 14.23
N LEU A 244 1.95 5.17 13.22
CA LEU A 244 2.69 6.44 13.36
C LEU A 244 1.75 7.60 13.71
N GLY A 245 0.56 7.65 13.11
CA GLY A 245 -0.48 8.62 13.48
C GLY A 245 -0.95 8.47 14.93
N VAL A 246 -1.11 7.22 15.40
CA VAL A 246 -1.43 6.88 16.80
C VAL A 246 -0.32 7.38 17.75
N ILE A 247 0.96 7.17 17.41
CA ILE A 247 2.10 7.69 18.20
C ILE A 247 2.01 9.22 18.30
N GLY A 248 1.73 9.90 17.17
CA GLY A 248 1.53 11.34 17.16
C GLY A 248 0.36 11.80 18.05
N ALA A 249 -0.77 11.07 18.02
CA ALA A 249 -1.93 11.37 18.85
C ALA A 249 -1.63 11.17 20.35
N ILE A 250 -0.92 10.11 20.73
CA ILE A 250 -0.48 9.85 22.11
C ILE A 250 0.40 10.99 22.61
N HIS A 251 1.37 11.43 21.80
CA HIS A 251 2.27 12.53 22.19
C HIS A 251 1.52 13.88 22.37
N ARG A 252 0.49 14.16 21.56
CA ARG A 252 -0.34 15.36 21.71
C ARG A 252 -1.13 15.38 23.03
N GLU A 253 -1.48 14.23 23.59
CA GLU A 253 -2.10 14.09 24.91
C GLU A 253 -1.06 14.12 26.06
N GLY A 254 0.21 14.37 25.76
CA GLY A 254 1.29 14.40 26.76
C GLY A 254 1.74 13.03 27.27
N LEU A 255 1.30 11.96 26.61
CA LEU A 255 1.67 10.58 26.94
C LEU A 255 2.89 10.13 26.12
N ARG A 256 3.59 9.10 26.60
CA ARG A 256 4.83 8.59 26.00
C ARG A 256 4.66 7.18 25.46
N VAL A 257 5.35 6.92 24.35
CA VAL A 257 5.48 5.58 23.76
C VAL A 257 6.91 5.09 23.99
N PRO A 258 7.10 3.90 24.60
CA PRO A 258 6.11 2.91 25.05
C PRO A 258 5.68 3.07 26.52
N ASP A 259 6.21 4.08 27.26
CA ASP A 259 6.13 4.15 28.73
C ASP A 259 4.67 4.19 29.25
N ASP A 260 3.81 4.96 28.62
CA ASP A 260 2.41 5.10 29.02
C ASP A 260 1.51 4.21 28.15
N VAL A 261 1.76 4.16 26.84
CA VAL A 261 1.00 3.34 25.88
C VAL A 261 1.96 2.70 24.85
N SER A 262 1.90 1.40 24.71
CA SER A 262 2.62 0.67 23.66
C SER A 262 1.91 0.79 22.30
N VAL A 263 2.68 0.80 21.19
CA VAL A 263 2.11 0.87 19.82
C VAL A 263 2.76 -0.16 18.94
N ALA A 264 1.94 -0.85 18.13
CA ALA A 264 2.41 -1.80 17.12
C ALA A 264 1.63 -1.63 15.82
N GLY A 265 2.22 -2.06 14.70
CA GLY A 265 1.65 -1.90 13.36
C GLY A 265 1.84 -3.11 12.48
N PHE A 266 1.53 -2.92 11.19
CA PHE A 266 1.76 -3.87 10.13
C PHE A 266 2.41 -3.15 8.95
N ASP A 267 3.10 -3.89 8.12
CA ASP A 267 3.74 -3.60 6.84
C ASP A 267 5.27 -3.55 6.94
N GLY A 268 5.85 -3.09 8.06
CA GLY A 268 7.30 -2.99 8.24
C GLY A 268 7.94 -1.89 7.38
N ILE A 269 7.24 -0.76 7.20
CA ILE A 269 7.73 0.33 6.35
C ILE A 269 9.03 0.95 6.89
N ALA A 270 9.89 1.43 6.00
CA ALA A 270 11.22 1.97 6.36
C ALA A 270 11.14 3.11 7.40
N ILE A 271 10.12 3.96 7.31
CA ILE A 271 9.91 5.07 8.26
C ILE A 271 9.76 4.57 9.71
N GLY A 272 9.09 3.43 9.93
CA GLY A 272 8.94 2.83 11.27
C GLY A 272 10.28 2.48 11.93
N ARG A 273 11.32 2.24 11.13
CA ARG A 273 12.69 1.99 11.62
C ARG A 273 13.51 3.26 11.86
N LEU A 274 13.05 4.41 11.35
CA LEU A 274 13.74 5.70 11.50
C LEU A 274 13.26 6.50 12.70
N ILE A 275 12.11 6.16 13.29
CA ILE A 275 11.62 6.78 14.53
C ILE A 275 12.36 6.23 15.76
N ASN A 276 12.32 6.97 16.84
CA ASN A 276 12.89 6.54 18.13
C ASN A 276 11.82 6.67 19.23
N PRO A 277 11.44 5.56 19.87
CA PRO A 277 11.85 4.16 19.61
C PRO A 277 11.34 3.63 18.24
N THR A 278 12.03 2.61 17.69
CA THR A 278 11.65 1.96 16.43
C THR A 278 10.31 1.23 16.56
N LEU A 279 9.49 1.27 15.51
CA LEU A 279 8.14 0.68 15.53
C LEU A 279 8.20 -0.87 15.57
N THR A 280 7.46 -1.46 16.50
CA THR A 280 7.12 -2.90 16.44
C THR A 280 6.09 -3.13 15.36
N SER A 281 6.39 -4.00 14.40
CA SER A 281 5.52 -4.21 13.23
C SER A 281 5.61 -5.62 12.68
N ILE A 282 4.54 -6.10 12.05
CA ILE A 282 4.60 -7.27 11.17
C ILE A 282 5.14 -6.81 9.81
N GLU A 283 6.31 -7.29 9.43
CA GLU A 283 6.92 -7.00 8.14
C GLU A 283 6.26 -7.83 7.03
N MET A 284 5.83 -7.14 5.98
CA MET A 284 5.28 -7.73 4.77
C MET A 284 6.32 -7.70 3.64
N PRO A 285 6.44 -8.76 2.83
CA PRO A 285 7.44 -8.81 1.76
C PRO A 285 6.95 -8.10 0.48
N ASP A 286 6.53 -6.82 0.60
CA ASP A 286 5.81 -6.11 -0.46
C ASP A 286 6.55 -6.06 -1.80
N LEU A 287 7.87 -5.79 -1.80
CA LEU A 287 8.69 -5.79 -3.00
C LEU A 287 8.64 -7.17 -3.69
N SER A 288 8.80 -8.24 -2.90
CA SER A 288 8.76 -9.62 -3.39
C SER A 288 7.36 -10.01 -3.86
N MET A 289 6.31 -9.56 -3.17
CA MET A 289 4.92 -9.77 -3.58
C MET A 289 4.67 -9.17 -4.96
N GLY A 290 5.08 -7.92 -5.18
CA GLY A 290 4.97 -7.26 -6.48
C GLY A 290 5.73 -7.99 -7.58
N ALA A 291 6.99 -8.39 -7.34
CA ALA A 291 7.80 -9.13 -8.30
C ALA A 291 7.21 -10.52 -8.61
N THR A 292 6.66 -11.20 -7.59
CA THR A 292 6.01 -12.50 -7.75
C THR A 292 4.71 -12.38 -8.55
N ALA A 293 3.88 -11.37 -8.29
CA ALA A 293 2.66 -11.13 -9.05
C ALA A 293 2.96 -10.81 -10.53
N ALA A 294 3.99 -10.01 -10.78
CA ALA A 294 4.47 -9.72 -12.13
C ALA A 294 4.96 -10.98 -12.85
N SER A 295 5.73 -11.83 -12.18
CA SER A 295 6.21 -13.10 -12.76
C SER A 295 5.05 -14.05 -13.03
N LEU A 296 4.12 -14.19 -12.08
CA LEU A 296 2.92 -15.02 -12.27
C LEU A 296 2.07 -14.54 -13.46
N LEU A 297 1.87 -13.22 -13.59
CA LEU A 297 1.13 -12.67 -14.72
C LEU A 297 1.82 -12.93 -16.06
N LEU A 298 3.15 -12.74 -16.14
CA LEU A 298 3.93 -13.04 -17.35
C LEU A 298 3.86 -14.53 -17.71
N ASP A 299 3.96 -15.41 -16.73
CA ASP A 299 3.83 -16.87 -16.98
C ASP A 299 2.45 -17.20 -17.57
N ILE A 300 1.39 -16.56 -17.11
CA ILE A 300 0.03 -16.74 -17.63
C ILE A 300 -0.10 -16.17 -19.05
N VAL A 301 0.39 -14.95 -19.29
CA VAL A 301 0.21 -14.24 -20.57
C VAL A 301 1.10 -14.79 -21.68
N GLU A 302 2.36 -15.15 -21.36
CA GLU A 302 3.36 -15.53 -22.36
C GLU A 302 3.48 -17.04 -22.55
N ASN A 303 3.20 -17.83 -21.48
CA ASN A 303 3.46 -19.26 -21.44
C ASN A 303 2.19 -20.10 -21.21
N ASP A 304 1.00 -19.46 -21.17
CA ASP A 304 -0.28 -20.14 -20.90
C ASP A 304 -0.24 -21.00 -19.63
N ALA A 305 0.49 -20.49 -18.60
CA ALA A 305 0.68 -21.21 -17.36
C ALA A 305 -0.63 -21.31 -16.56
N PRO A 306 -0.82 -22.36 -15.74
CA PRO A 306 -2.02 -22.52 -14.94
C PRO A 306 -2.15 -21.40 -13.89
N LEU A 307 -3.39 -20.98 -13.67
CA LEU A 307 -3.74 -20.00 -12.63
C LEU A 307 -3.47 -20.61 -11.25
N ARG A 308 -2.75 -19.90 -10.39
CA ARG A 308 -2.37 -20.39 -9.06
C ARG A 308 -2.34 -19.27 -8.03
N HIS A 309 -2.56 -19.64 -6.78
CA HIS A 309 -2.41 -18.78 -5.63
C HIS A 309 -1.05 -19.04 -4.97
N LEU A 310 -0.31 -17.96 -4.70
CA LEU A 310 1.00 -17.99 -4.03
C LEU A 310 0.89 -17.17 -2.75
N GLU A 311 1.20 -17.80 -1.61
CA GLU A 311 1.23 -17.14 -0.31
C GLU A 311 2.68 -16.94 0.14
N LEU A 312 3.08 -15.71 0.46
CA LEU A 312 4.39 -15.36 0.99
C LEU A 312 4.34 -15.23 2.51
N SER A 313 5.47 -15.48 3.16
CA SER A 313 5.58 -15.40 4.62
C SER A 313 5.77 -13.96 5.08
N HIS A 314 5.21 -13.64 6.25
CA HIS A 314 5.44 -12.41 7.01
C HIS A 314 6.38 -12.68 8.20
N ALA A 315 6.96 -11.62 8.78
CA ALA A 315 7.81 -11.71 9.96
C ALA A 315 7.41 -10.65 11.01
N LEU A 316 7.61 -10.94 12.28
CA LEU A 316 7.48 -9.95 13.34
C LEU A 316 8.83 -9.25 13.54
N HIS A 317 8.85 -7.94 13.40
CA HIS A 317 9.93 -7.07 13.86
C HIS A 317 9.58 -6.52 15.23
N SER A 318 10.33 -6.93 16.26
CA SER A 318 10.18 -6.41 17.61
C SER A 318 11.01 -5.13 17.75
N GLY A 319 10.36 -3.99 17.64
CA GLY A 319 10.95 -2.67 17.88
C GLY A 319 10.87 -2.23 19.33
N GLY A 320 11.15 -0.95 19.59
CA GLY A 320 11.12 -0.36 20.93
C GLY A 320 9.80 0.28 21.32
N THR A 321 8.78 0.30 20.47
CA THR A 321 7.48 0.93 20.77
C THR A 321 6.54 0.05 21.62
N VAL A 322 6.97 -1.15 22.00
CA VAL A 322 6.22 -2.07 22.87
C VAL A 322 7.06 -2.37 24.11
N ARG A 323 6.52 -2.06 25.31
CA ARG A 323 7.16 -2.41 26.60
C ARG A 323 6.62 -3.71 27.16
N ASN A 324 7.39 -4.35 28.04
CA ASN A 324 6.99 -5.57 28.72
C ASN A 324 6.42 -5.25 30.11
N LEU A 325 5.09 -5.36 30.27
CA LEU A 325 4.40 -5.10 31.54
C LEU A 325 4.67 -6.20 32.59
N GLY A 326 5.04 -7.41 32.17
CA GLY A 326 5.31 -8.52 33.09
C GLY A 326 6.65 -8.41 33.84
N LYS A 327 7.59 -7.60 33.32
CA LYS A 327 8.90 -7.37 33.99
C LYS A 327 8.89 -6.22 35.01
N ASP A 328 7.97 -5.27 34.85
CA ASP A 328 8.00 -4.01 35.59
C ASP A 328 7.13 -4.05 36.87
N GLY A 329 6.38 -5.13 37.12
CA GLY A 329 5.63 -5.34 38.38
C GLY A 329 4.62 -4.25 38.80
N THR A 330 4.41 -3.24 37.97
CA THR A 330 3.52 -2.11 38.22
C THR A 330 2.46 -1.98 37.11
N ALA A 331 1.23 -2.36 37.44
CA ALA A 331 0.06 -1.88 36.69
C ALA A 331 0.10 -0.34 36.74
N ALA A 332 0.05 0.31 35.59
CA ALA A 332 -0.04 1.76 35.51
C ALA A 332 -1.25 2.23 36.34
N PRO A 333 -1.10 3.27 37.15
CA PRO A 333 -2.23 3.81 37.89
C PRO A 333 -3.27 4.32 36.92
N PRO A 334 -4.58 4.22 37.25
CA PRO A 334 -5.63 4.79 36.41
C PRO A 334 -5.36 6.28 36.24
N LEU A 335 -5.46 6.79 35.01
CA LEU A 335 -5.35 8.20 34.68
C LEU A 335 -6.34 8.97 35.55
N GLY A 336 -5.86 9.63 36.60
CA GLY A 336 -6.65 10.37 37.56
C GLY A 336 -7.33 11.58 36.88
N CYS A 337 -8.64 11.70 37.03
CA CYS A 337 -9.37 12.91 36.73
C CYS A 337 -8.77 14.05 37.58
N GLY A 338 -8.05 14.97 36.92
CA GLY A 338 -7.50 16.16 37.52
C GLY A 338 -8.61 17.04 38.10
N GLY A 339 -8.81 16.92 39.43
CA GLY A 339 -9.62 17.83 40.20
C GLY A 339 -8.99 19.21 40.22
N SER A 340 -9.72 20.21 39.79
CA SER A 340 -9.40 21.63 39.93
C SER A 340 -9.24 22.03 41.39
N GLY A 341 -8.01 21.96 41.90
CA GLY A 341 -7.63 22.47 43.23
C GLY A 341 -7.27 23.95 43.12
N SER A 342 -8.19 24.83 43.47
CA SER A 342 -7.98 26.25 43.73
C SER A 342 -6.97 26.42 44.88
N ARG A 343 -5.82 27.03 44.60
CA ARG A 343 -4.88 27.52 45.62
C ARG A 343 -5.48 28.72 46.35
N PRO A 344 -5.50 28.76 47.71
CA PRO A 344 -5.80 30.00 48.42
C PRO A 344 -4.58 30.94 48.36
N ARG A 345 -4.83 32.21 48.05
CA ARG A 345 -3.88 33.30 48.22
C ARG A 345 -3.67 33.49 49.71
N ALA A 346 -2.38 33.43 50.14
CA ALA A 346 -1.99 33.93 51.47
C ALA A 346 -1.84 35.47 51.42
N ALA A 347 -2.33 36.08 52.47
CA ALA A 347 -2.20 37.49 52.79
C ALA A 347 -0.78 37.89 53.20
#